data_c7e5eaa42fac01c3025db6074a741476
#
_entry.id   c7e5eaa42fac01c3025db6074a741476
#
_cell.length_a   1.000
_cell.length_b   1.000
_cell.length_c   1.000
_cell.angle_alpha   90.00
_cell.angle_beta   90.00
_cell.angle_gamma   90.00
#
_symmetry.space_group_name_H-M   'P 1'
#
loop_
_entity.id
_entity.type
_entity.pdbx_description
1 polymer ?
#
loop_
_entity_poly.entity_id
_entity_poly.type
_entity_poly.pdbx_seq_one_letter_code
_entity_poly.pdbx_strand_id
1 'polypeptide(L)'
;MENNRCAFFLGANSARGFVSFFGDAAWEDFGRDTYFIKGGPGCGKATAIKKLASAADPTGEREEILCSSDPGSLDGIILRNGGTAFLDGTAPHTCDPSFPGMRGDYIALSAYKDIPALKDKYPAAVLLDAQSKDCYTRAYRLISSASLIDEHIRGIMTPHMPKEKLIRRAKGVAAREIPKKGGVGKARKRFIDGVTPDGYMRLYETACALAGRIYDIYDSFGFSGVMLEVLLDTAVRNGHDLYACYDAVDTERLLHLIIPELSLAFVTSDRRRYFTGRPYRRIRLDSYLASPSLRQLRGTAKLLGRMSDSLLDRACGEIADAHALHDRIEALYRPHVDFDALDAFVRAKAALIAVV
;
A
#
# COMPACT_ATOMS: atom_id res chain seq x y z
N MET A 1 22.89 10.73 -3.76
CA MET A 1 21.87 10.40 -4.79
C MET A 1 20.64 9.98 -4.01
N GLU A 2 19.67 10.88 -3.88
CA GLU A 2 18.41 10.58 -3.21
C GLU A 2 17.70 9.47 -3.96
N ASN A 3 17.34 8.43 -3.21
CA ASN A 3 16.67 7.23 -3.71
C ASN A 3 15.31 7.63 -4.30
N ASN A 4 15.21 7.71 -5.62
CA ASN A 4 13.97 8.00 -6.36
C ASN A 4 13.08 6.73 -6.35
N ARG A 5 12.82 6.19 -5.15
CA ARG A 5 12.13 4.92 -4.93
C ARG A 5 10.63 5.12 -5.08
N CYS A 6 10.03 4.45 -6.05
CA CYS A 6 8.59 4.39 -6.23
C CYS A 6 8.06 3.13 -5.53
N ALA A 7 7.61 3.26 -4.29
CA ALA A 7 7.17 2.15 -3.46
C ALA A 7 5.72 2.33 -3.02
N PHE A 8 4.95 1.23 -3.05
CA PHE A 8 3.55 1.19 -2.62
C PHE A 8 3.30 -0.06 -1.77
N PHE A 9 2.19 -0.08 -1.06
CA PHE A 9 1.59 -1.31 -0.58
C PHE A 9 0.36 -1.63 -1.45
N LEU A 10 0.13 -2.92 -1.73
CA LEU A 10 -1.11 -3.45 -2.30
C LEU A 10 -1.96 -4.17 -1.26
N GLY A 11 -1.38 -4.50 -0.11
CA GLY A 11 -2.05 -5.06 1.05
C GLY A 11 -2.01 -4.11 2.24
N ALA A 12 -3.09 -4.00 2.98
CA ALA A 12 -3.18 -3.19 4.19
C ALA A 12 -3.76 -3.96 5.37
N ASN A 13 -3.11 -3.84 6.53
CA ASN A 13 -3.70 -4.20 7.82
C ASN A 13 -4.68 -3.10 8.21
N SER A 14 -5.98 -3.39 8.22
CA SER A 14 -7.04 -2.39 8.32
C SER A 14 -8.08 -2.69 9.41
N ALA A 15 -9.01 -1.76 9.60
CA ALA A 15 -10.17 -1.95 10.48
C ALA A 15 -11.08 -3.12 10.04
N ARG A 16 -10.99 -3.56 8.79
CA ARG A 16 -11.74 -4.68 8.20
C ARG A 16 -10.92 -5.97 8.09
N GLY A 17 -9.78 -6.04 8.76
CA GLY A 17 -8.81 -7.10 8.57
C GLY A 17 -7.83 -6.77 7.44
N PHE A 18 -7.27 -7.80 6.82
CA PHE A 18 -6.39 -7.63 5.67
C PHE A 18 -7.18 -7.28 4.41
N VAL A 19 -6.92 -6.11 3.82
CA VAL A 19 -7.52 -5.65 2.56
C VAL A 19 -6.46 -5.65 1.47
N SER A 20 -6.80 -6.16 0.28
CA SER A 20 -5.87 -6.41 -0.81
C SER A 20 -6.33 -5.77 -2.12
N PHE A 21 -5.43 -5.04 -2.79
CA PHE A 21 -5.56 -4.54 -4.15
C PHE A 21 -4.71 -5.33 -5.16
N PHE A 22 -4.21 -6.51 -4.78
CA PHE A 22 -3.42 -7.36 -5.68
C PHE A 22 -4.19 -7.76 -6.94
N GLY A 23 -5.46 -8.11 -6.80
CA GLY A 23 -6.34 -8.40 -7.94
C GLY A 23 -6.54 -7.20 -8.85
N ASP A 24 -6.78 -6.00 -8.27
CA ASP A 24 -6.88 -4.77 -9.05
C ASP A 24 -5.58 -4.51 -9.82
N ALA A 25 -4.42 -4.59 -9.15
CA ALA A 25 -3.11 -4.30 -9.75
C ALA A 25 -2.70 -5.32 -10.81
N ALA A 26 -3.06 -6.59 -10.65
CA ALA A 26 -2.74 -7.65 -11.61
C ALA A 26 -3.42 -7.44 -12.97
N TRP A 27 -4.62 -6.86 -12.98
CA TRP A 27 -5.45 -6.75 -14.18
C TRP A 27 -5.78 -5.31 -14.59
N GLU A 28 -5.15 -4.31 -13.98
CA GLU A 28 -5.43 -2.89 -14.28
C GLU A 28 -5.03 -2.44 -15.70
N ASP A 29 -4.04 -3.10 -16.31
CA ASP A 29 -3.58 -2.80 -17.67
C ASP A 29 -3.79 -4.01 -18.59
N PHE A 30 -4.68 -3.84 -19.56
CA PHE A 30 -4.93 -4.84 -20.59
C PHE A 30 -3.65 -5.08 -21.42
N GLY A 31 -3.21 -6.33 -21.48
CA GLY A 31 -1.99 -6.70 -22.19
C GLY A 31 -0.75 -6.85 -21.31
N ARG A 32 -0.82 -6.53 -20.01
CA ARG A 32 0.27 -6.80 -19.07
C ARG A 32 0.39 -8.29 -18.80
N ASP A 33 1.62 -8.80 -18.85
CA ASP A 33 1.93 -10.15 -18.40
C ASP A 33 2.17 -10.15 -16.90
N THR A 34 1.41 -10.95 -16.15
CA THR A 34 1.51 -11.00 -14.69
C THR A 34 1.92 -12.40 -14.25
N TYR A 35 3.08 -12.49 -13.60
CA TYR A 35 3.62 -13.72 -13.03
C TYR A 35 3.37 -13.78 -11.54
N PHE A 36 2.70 -14.83 -11.07
CA PHE A 36 2.42 -15.04 -9.66
C PHE A 36 3.42 -16.03 -9.06
N ILE A 37 4.21 -15.55 -8.11
CA ILE A 37 5.20 -16.35 -7.42
C ILE A 37 4.50 -17.11 -6.28
N LYS A 38 4.54 -18.44 -6.35
CA LYS A 38 3.97 -19.33 -5.34
C LYS A 38 5.08 -20.01 -4.55
N GLY A 39 5.02 -19.92 -3.23
CA GLY A 39 6.01 -20.58 -2.38
C GLY A 39 5.69 -20.43 -0.90
N GLY A 40 6.19 -21.34 -0.06
CA GLY A 40 6.01 -21.27 1.37
C GLY A 40 6.88 -20.20 2.04
N PRO A 41 6.80 -20.06 3.38
CA PRO A 41 7.67 -19.18 4.14
C PRO A 41 9.15 -19.49 3.87
N GLY A 42 10.00 -18.47 3.86
CA GLY A 42 11.45 -18.62 3.77
C GLY A 42 12.01 -19.19 2.47
N CYS A 43 11.21 -19.39 1.41
CA CYS A 43 11.67 -19.95 0.13
C CYS A 43 12.22 -18.90 -0.86
N GLY A 44 12.53 -17.69 -0.42
CA GLY A 44 13.21 -16.69 -1.25
C GLY A 44 12.32 -15.99 -2.29
N LYS A 45 11.00 -15.88 -2.09
CA LYS A 45 10.06 -15.21 -3.01
C LYS A 45 10.51 -13.79 -3.40
N ALA A 46 10.78 -12.93 -2.42
CA ALA A 46 11.23 -11.56 -2.66
C ALA A 46 12.53 -11.49 -3.49
N THR A 47 13.46 -12.40 -3.27
CA THR A 47 14.69 -12.52 -4.06
C THR A 47 14.40 -12.95 -5.49
N ALA A 48 13.51 -13.92 -5.69
CA ALA A 48 13.07 -14.36 -7.01
C ALA A 48 12.39 -13.21 -7.78
N ILE A 49 11.48 -12.47 -7.14
CA ILE A 49 10.81 -11.28 -7.71
C ILE A 49 11.85 -10.26 -8.20
N LYS A 50 12.85 -9.93 -7.37
CA LYS A 50 13.91 -8.99 -7.74
C LYS A 50 14.72 -9.46 -8.95
N LYS A 51 15.10 -10.74 -8.99
CA LYS A 51 15.89 -11.33 -10.10
C LYS A 51 15.11 -11.35 -11.40
N LEU A 52 13.84 -11.78 -11.36
CA LEU A 52 12.95 -11.84 -12.52
C LEU A 52 12.70 -10.44 -13.08
N ALA A 53 12.36 -9.47 -12.24
CA ALA A 53 12.11 -8.10 -12.66
C ALA A 53 13.37 -7.43 -13.25
N SER A 54 14.54 -7.68 -12.66
CA SER A 54 15.81 -7.14 -13.19
C SER A 54 16.24 -7.77 -14.50
N ALA A 55 15.84 -9.01 -14.77
CA ALA A 55 16.11 -9.66 -16.05
C ALA A 55 15.14 -9.20 -17.16
N ALA A 56 13.87 -8.99 -16.81
CA ALA A 56 12.85 -8.49 -17.74
C ALA A 56 13.11 -7.03 -18.15
N ASP A 57 13.53 -6.18 -17.22
CA ASP A 57 13.92 -4.79 -17.49
C ASP A 57 15.01 -4.33 -16.50
N PRO A 58 16.29 -4.36 -16.88
CA PRO A 58 17.40 -3.96 -16.01
C PRO A 58 17.40 -2.47 -15.63
N THR A 59 16.81 -1.63 -16.45
CA THR A 59 16.91 -0.15 -16.36
C THR A 59 15.58 0.53 -16.23
N GLY A 60 14.47 -0.20 -16.31
CA GLY A 60 13.13 0.34 -16.36
C GLY A 60 12.62 0.93 -15.05
N GLU A 61 11.73 1.89 -15.19
CA GLU A 61 10.97 2.42 -14.07
C GLU A 61 10.05 1.34 -13.50
N ARG A 62 10.08 1.17 -12.18
CA ARG A 62 9.33 0.13 -11.49
C ARG A 62 8.61 0.65 -10.27
N GLU A 63 7.48 0.03 -9.96
CA GLU A 63 6.79 0.13 -8.68
C GLU A 63 7.26 -1.04 -7.82
N GLU A 64 7.84 -0.76 -6.67
CA GLU A 64 8.13 -1.75 -5.65
C GLU A 64 6.92 -1.92 -4.75
N ILE A 65 6.40 -3.13 -4.64
CA ILE A 65 5.29 -3.44 -3.76
C ILE A 65 5.86 -4.01 -2.46
N LEU A 66 5.76 -3.22 -1.39
CA LEU A 66 6.24 -3.60 -0.07
C LEU A 66 5.22 -4.52 0.61
N CYS A 67 5.73 -5.44 1.42
CA CYS A 67 4.90 -6.22 2.33
C CYS A 67 4.47 -5.37 3.53
N SER A 68 3.17 -5.29 3.83
CA SER A 68 2.69 -4.55 5.01
C SER A 68 2.97 -5.28 6.34
N SER A 69 3.32 -6.56 6.28
CA SER A 69 3.70 -7.37 7.43
C SER A 69 5.22 -7.50 7.61
N ASP A 70 6.00 -7.08 6.60
CA ASP A 70 7.47 -7.01 6.60
C ASP A 70 7.94 -5.97 5.60
N PRO A 71 7.97 -4.66 5.94
CA PRO A 71 8.32 -3.58 5.00
C PRO A 71 9.75 -3.66 4.43
N GLY A 72 10.60 -4.51 4.99
CA GLY A 72 11.92 -4.85 4.46
C GLY A 72 11.87 -5.80 3.28
N SER A 73 10.75 -6.50 3.06
CA SER A 73 10.52 -7.46 2.00
C SER A 73 9.62 -6.90 0.90
N LEU A 74 9.64 -7.57 -0.27
CA LEU A 74 8.80 -7.24 -1.43
C LEU A 74 7.74 -8.31 -1.65
N ASP A 75 6.50 -7.86 -1.78
CA ASP A 75 5.37 -8.66 -2.26
C ASP A 75 5.20 -8.55 -3.79
N GLY A 76 5.96 -7.66 -4.46
CA GLY A 76 5.93 -7.57 -5.91
C GLY A 76 6.80 -6.46 -6.50
N ILE A 77 6.96 -6.53 -7.82
CA ILE A 77 7.50 -5.48 -8.67
C ILE A 77 6.62 -5.39 -9.92
N ILE A 78 6.22 -4.16 -10.26
CA ILE A 78 5.48 -3.85 -11.49
C ILE A 78 6.38 -2.99 -12.37
N LEU A 79 6.74 -3.48 -13.56
CA LEU A 79 7.52 -2.74 -14.54
C LEU A 79 6.60 -1.77 -15.29
N ARG A 80 6.92 -0.46 -15.26
CA ARG A 80 6.06 0.57 -15.81
C ARG A 80 6.14 0.66 -17.33
N ASN A 81 7.30 0.37 -17.91
CA ASN A 81 7.54 0.49 -19.35
C ASN A 81 7.43 -0.86 -20.11
N GLY A 82 7.52 -1.98 -19.42
CA GLY A 82 7.57 -3.32 -20.03
C GLY A 82 6.28 -4.12 -19.99
N GLY A 83 5.23 -3.60 -19.38
CA GLY A 83 3.95 -4.32 -19.29
C GLY A 83 4.02 -5.64 -18.51
N THR A 84 5.00 -5.84 -17.64
CA THR A 84 5.17 -7.06 -16.84
C THR A 84 5.08 -6.79 -15.35
N ALA A 85 4.43 -7.68 -14.60
CA ALA A 85 4.37 -7.66 -13.16
C ALA A 85 4.78 -9.02 -12.56
N PHE A 86 5.50 -8.97 -11.45
CA PHE A 86 5.88 -10.13 -10.64
C PHE A 86 5.30 -9.92 -9.25
N LEU A 87 4.30 -10.70 -8.87
CA LEU A 87 3.56 -10.53 -7.63
C LEU A 87 3.62 -11.79 -6.77
N ASP A 88 3.71 -11.65 -5.46
CA ASP A 88 3.48 -12.77 -4.54
C ASP A 88 2.01 -13.20 -4.63
N GLY A 89 1.77 -14.44 -5.03
CA GLY A 89 0.45 -15.04 -5.13
C GLY A 89 0.11 -15.97 -3.97
N THR A 90 0.87 -15.94 -2.86
CA THR A 90 0.58 -16.76 -1.67
C THR A 90 -0.35 -16.04 -0.70
N ALA A 91 -1.02 -16.78 0.18
CA ALA A 91 -1.88 -16.18 1.20
C ALA A 91 -1.06 -15.19 2.08
N PRO A 92 -1.67 -14.03 2.45
CA PRO A 92 -3.07 -13.63 2.25
C PRO A 92 -3.39 -13.01 0.87
N HIS A 93 -2.40 -12.84 -0.04
CA HIS A 93 -2.54 -12.18 -1.36
C HIS A 93 -2.96 -13.14 -2.47
N THR A 94 -3.75 -14.18 -2.16
CA THR A 94 -4.12 -15.20 -3.15
C THR A 94 -4.66 -14.56 -4.43
N CYS A 95 -3.87 -14.67 -5.49
CA CYS A 95 -4.23 -14.21 -6.81
C CYS A 95 -3.75 -15.23 -7.84
N ASP A 96 -4.54 -15.42 -8.89
CA ASP A 96 -4.28 -16.43 -9.90
C ASP A 96 -4.46 -15.84 -11.32
N PRO A 97 -3.65 -16.22 -12.31
CA PRO A 97 -3.83 -15.74 -13.67
C PRO A 97 -5.16 -16.26 -14.23
N SER A 98 -5.93 -15.38 -14.89
CA SER A 98 -7.19 -15.77 -15.54
C SER A 98 -6.98 -16.76 -16.69
N PHE A 99 -5.85 -16.64 -17.40
CA PHE A 99 -5.49 -17.47 -18.54
C PHE A 99 -4.00 -17.81 -18.46
N PRO A 100 -3.59 -18.82 -17.64
CA PRO A 100 -2.20 -19.22 -17.50
C PRO A 100 -1.56 -19.54 -18.85
N GLY A 101 -0.35 -19.07 -19.10
CA GLY A 101 0.38 -19.24 -20.35
C GLY A 101 -0.01 -18.29 -21.49
N MET A 102 -1.11 -17.51 -21.37
CA MET A 102 -1.48 -16.49 -22.36
C MET A 102 -1.03 -15.08 -21.94
N ARG A 103 -1.24 -14.72 -20.68
CA ARG A 103 -0.90 -13.42 -20.11
C ARG A 103 -0.31 -13.58 -18.71
N GLY A 104 0.91 -14.12 -18.68
CA GLY A 104 1.58 -14.49 -17.44
C GLY A 104 1.32 -15.94 -17.04
N ASP A 105 1.86 -16.33 -15.91
CA ASP A 105 1.83 -17.72 -15.45
C ASP A 105 2.16 -17.78 -13.94
N TYR A 106 2.17 -19.01 -13.42
CA TYR A 106 2.70 -19.30 -12.08
C TYR A 106 4.21 -19.56 -12.13
N ILE A 107 4.90 -19.09 -11.10
CA ILE A 107 6.30 -19.47 -10.83
C ILE A 107 6.32 -20.14 -9.47
N ALA A 108 6.28 -21.49 -9.46
CA ALA A 108 6.22 -22.29 -8.25
C ALA A 108 7.62 -22.56 -7.69
N LEU A 109 7.94 -22.00 -6.54
CA LEU A 109 9.20 -22.20 -5.82
C LEU A 109 9.16 -23.39 -4.86
N SER A 110 8.02 -24.06 -4.73
CA SER A 110 7.79 -25.14 -3.76
C SER A 110 8.44 -26.48 -4.14
N ALA A 111 8.87 -26.66 -5.39
CA ALA A 111 9.48 -27.89 -5.86
C ALA A 111 10.88 -28.16 -5.28
N TYR A 112 11.52 -27.15 -4.71
CA TYR A 112 12.93 -27.18 -4.26
C TYR A 112 13.03 -27.35 -2.74
N LYS A 113 12.23 -28.26 -2.16
CA LYS A 113 12.17 -28.50 -0.72
C LYS A 113 12.30 -29.98 -0.39
N ASP A 114 13.00 -30.28 0.70
CA ASP A 114 12.98 -31.60 1.32
C ASP A 114 11.67 -31.82 2.08
N ILE A 115 10.66 -32.35 1.35
CA ILE A 115 9.31 -32.55 1.91
C ILE A 115 9.30 -33.56 3.08
N PRO A 116 10.01 -34.69 3.05
CA PRO A 116 10.09 -35.62 4.20
C PRO A 116 10.56 -34.91 5.48
N ALA A 117 11.67 -34.18 5.41
CA ALA A 117 12.23 -33.46 6.57
C ALA A 117 11.28 -32.34 7.08
N LEU A 118 10.52 -31.68 6.20
CA LEU A 118 9.56 -30.66 6.59
C LEU A 118 8.33 -31.24 7.32
N LYS A 119 7.93 -32.49 7.05
CA LYS A 119 6.78 -33.12 7.73
C LYS A 119 6.98 -33.22 9.23
N ASP A 120 8.21 -33.47 9.69
CA ASP A 120 8.51 -33.53 11.12
C ASP A 120 8.40 -32.18 11.83
N LYS A 121 8.49 -31.06 11.08
CA LYS A 121 8.37 -29.69 11.60
C LYS A 121 6.91 -29.21 11.65
N TYR A 122 5.97 -29.94 11.05
CA TYR A 122 4.58 -29.53 10.91
C TYR A 122 3.89 -29.18 12.25
N PRO A 123 4.01 -29.95 13.35
CA PRO A 123 3.35 -29.59 14.62
C PRO A 123 3.84 -28.24 15.17
N ALA A 124 5.16 -27.96 15.07
CA ALA A 124 5.74 -26.70 15.51
C ALA A 124 5.26 -25.53 14.63
N ALA A 125 5.20 -25.72 13.31
CA ALA A 125 4.72 -24.71 12.39
C ALA A 125 3.24 -24.36 12.64
N VAL A 126 2.38 -25.35 12.90
CA VAL A 126 0.97 -25.13 13.23
C VAL A 126 0.79 -24.31 14.50
N LEU A 127 1.59 -24.59 15.54
CA LEU A 127 1.54 -23.85 16.80
C LEU A 127 1.94 -22.38 16.60
N LEU A 128 3.03 -22.13 15.87
CA LEU A 128 3.51 -20.78 15.57
C LEU A 128 2.52 -20.00 14.70
N ASP A 129 1.92 -20.64 13.70
CA ASP A 129 0.89 -20.04 12.84
C ASP A 129 -0.36 -19.65 13.63
N ALA A 130 -0.81 -20.52 14.56
CA ALA A 130 -1.94 -20.21 15.44
C ALA A 130 -1.62 -18.96 16.31
N GLN A 131 -0.44 -18.89 16.92
CA GLN A 131 -0.03 -17.74 17.71
C GLN A 131 0.05 -16.46 16.86
N SER A 132 0.59 -16.55 15.65
CA SER A 132 0.64 -15.41 14.71
C SER A 132 -0.75 -14.90 14.34
N LYS A 133 -1.70 -15.81 14.06
CA LYS A 133 -3.10 -15.47 13.79
C LYS A 133 -3.79 -14.78 14.99
N ASP A 134 -3.46 -15.19 16.21
CA ASP A 134 -3.94 -14.53 17.43
C ASP A 134 -3.43 -13.09 17.54
N CYS A 135 -2.15 -12.85 17.22
CA CYS A 135 -1.58 -11.50 17.17
C CYS A 135 -2.32 -10.64 16.14
N TYR A 136 -2.51 -11.10 14.91
CA TYR A 136 -3.31 -10.37 13.90
C TYR A 136 -4.73 -10.11 14.35
N THR A 137 -5.37 -11.07 15.03
CA THR A 137 -6.74 -10.90 15.56
C THR A 137 -6.79 -9.75 16.56
N ARG A 138 -5.79 -9.63 17.46
CA ARG A 138 -5.70 -8.52 18.40
C ARG A 138 -5.38 -7.21 17.69
N ALA A 139 -4.45 -7.22 16.73
CA ALA A 139 -4.11 -6.05 15.92
C ALA A 139 -5.34 -5.47 15.21
N TYR A 140 -6.11 -6.30 14.51
CA TYR A 140 -7.30 -5.84 13.78
C TYR A 140 -8.39 -5.27 14.70
N ARG A 141 -8.56 -5.81 15.92
CA ARG A 141 -9.47 -5.22 16.90
C ARG A 141 -9.01 -3.83 17.36
N LEU A 142 -7.71 -3.64 17.57
CA LEU A 142 -7.13 -2.34 17.93
C LEU A 142 -7.28 -1.33 16.79
N ILE A 143 -6.99 -1.73 15.55
CA ILE A 143 -7.16 -0.88 14.36
C ILE A 143 -8.63 -0.50 14.18
N SER A 144 -9.56 -1.45 14.35
CA SER A 144 -11.01 -1.19 14.27
C SER A 144 -11.45 -0.19 15.33
N SER A 145 -10.97 -0.34 16.57
CA SER A 145 -11.27 0.61 17.64
C SER A 145 -10.72 2.01 17.36
N ALA A 146 -9.51 2.13 16.81
CA ALA A 146 -8.92 3.38 16.38
C ALA A 146 -9.74 4.03 15.25
N SER A 147 -10.17 3.25 14.28
CA SER A 147 -11.03 3.71 13.17
C SER A 147 -12.36 4.27 13.65
N LEU A 148 -13.01 3.60 14.61
CA LEU A 148 -14.27 4.08 15.22
C LEU A 148 -14.09 5.41 15.94
N ILE A 149 -12.96 5.61 16.63
CA ILE A 149 -12.63 6.90 17.26
C ILE A 149 -12.44 7.99 16.20
N ASP A 150 -11.72 7.71 15.12
CA ASP A 150 -11.52 8.67 14.03
C ASP A 150 -12.84 9.01 13.32
N GLU A 151 -13.71 8.03 13.12
CA GLU A 151 -15.07 8.25 12.61
C GLU A 151 -15.89 9.14 13.54
N HIS A 152 -15.82 8.90 14.85
CA HIS A 152 -16.48 9.75 15.84
C HIS A 152 -15.94 11.18 15.81
N ILE A 153 -14.62 11.39 15.73
CA ILE A 153 -14.01 12.72 15.57
C ILE A 153 -14.58 13.40 14.32
N ARG A 154 -14.62 12.72 13.19
CA ARG A 154 -15.18 13.24 11.93
C ARG A 154 -16.67 13.58 12.10
N GLY A 155 -17.44 12.69 12.75
CA GLY A 155 -18.87 12.88 13.02
C GLY A 155 -19.16 14.15 13.79
N ILE A 156 -18.48 14.38 14.93
CA ILE A 156 -18.71 15.57 15.76
C ILE A 156 -18.25 16.87 15.08
N MET A 157 -17.29 16.81 14.15
CA MET A 157 -16.80 18.00 13.43
C MET A 157 -17.59 18.28 12.12
N THR A 158 -18.30 17.29 11.59
CA THR A 158 -19.06 17.39 10.31
C THR A 158 -20.05 18.55 10.26
N PRO A 159 -20.87 18.85 11.29
CA PRO A 159 -21.81 19.97 11.25
C PRO A 159 -21.13 21.35 11.11
N HIS A 160 -19.85 21.42 11.42
CA HIS A 160 -19.09 22.67 11.42
C HIS A 160 -18.16 22.83 10.21
N MET A 161 -17.98 21.76 9.42
CA MET A 161 -17.12 21.78 8.23
C MET A 161 -17.90 22.30 7.02
N PRO A 162 -17.50 23.43 6.42
CA PRO A 162 -18.16 23.99 5.24
C PRO A 162 -17.79 23.21 3.97
N LYS A 163 -18.41 22.04 3.77
CA LYS A 163 -18.12 21.11 2.69
C LYS A 163 -18.17 21.77 1.31
N GLU A 164 -19.16 22.66 1.07
CA GLU A 164 -19.33 23.38 -0.20
C GLU A 164 -18.13 24.29 -0.50
N LYS A 165 -17.50 24.88 0.54
CA LYS A 165 -16.26 25.66 0.35
C LYS A 165 -15.09 24.79 -0.02
N LEU A 166 -14.98 23.58 0.56
CA LEU A 166 -13.95 22.59 0.20
C LEU A 166 -14.12 22.13 -1.25
N ILE A 167 -15.33 21.76 -1.66
CA ILE A 167 -15.66 21.35 -3.03
C ILE A 167 -15.33 22.48 -4.01
N ARG A 168 -15.75 23.72 -3.72
CA ARG A 168 -15.43 24.88 -4.57
C ARG A 168 -13.94 25.11 -4.71
N ARG A 169 -13.19 24.98 -3.60
CA ARG A 169 -11.72 25.09 -3.61
C ARG A 169 -11.07 23.98 -4.42
N ALA A 170 -11.55 22.74 -4.29
CA ALA A 170 -11.06 21.59 -5.06
C ALA A 170 -11.29 21.80 -6.56
N LYS A 171 -12.50 22.26 -6.97
CA LYS A 171 -12.81 22.61 -8.37
C LYS A 171 -11.89 23.70 -8.92
N GLY A 172 -11.58 24.74 -8.13
CA GLY A 172 -10.66 25.80 -8.53
C GLY A 172 -9.20 25.30 -8.65
N VAL A 173 -8.77 24.37 -7.81
CA VAL A 173 -7.46 23.70 -7.94
C VAL A 173 -7.45 22.83 -9.20
N ALA A 174 -8.47 21.99 -9.37
CA ALA A 174 -8.60 21.11 -10.54
C ALA A 174 -8.55 21.88 -11.87
N ALA A 175 -9.32 22.97 -11.98
CA ALA A 175 -9.36 23.80 -13.19
C ALA A 175 -8.00 24.40 -13.56
N ARG A 176 -7.14 24.67 -12.57
CA ARG A 176 -5.81 25.24 -12.79
C ARG A 176 -4.75 24.19 -13.07
N GLU A 177 -4.82 23.05 -12.37
CA GLU A 177 -3.71 22.07 -12.33
C GLU A 177 -3.94 20.84 -13.21
N ILE A 178 -5.22 20.54 -13.58
CA ILE A 178 -5.60 19.31 -14.27
C ILE A 178 -6.28 19.66 -15.60
N PRO A 179 -5.49 19.99 -16.64
CA PRO A 179 -6.05 20.36 -17.96
C PRO A 179 -6.75 19.18 -18.62
N LYS A 180 -7.62 19.45 -19.59
CA LYS A 180 -8.22 18.39 -20.42
C LYS A 180 -7.18 17.83 -21.38
N LYS A 181 -7.07 16.49 -21.43
CA LYS A 181 -6.24 15.75 -22.37
C LYS A 181 -7.07 15.03 -23.44
N GLY A 182 -8.29 14.63 -23.07
CA GLY A 182 -9.18 13.80 -23.88
C GLY A 182 -9.12 12.33 -23.49
N GLY A 183 -10.18 11.60 -23.78
CA GLY A 183 -10.37 10.22 -23.30
C GLY A 183 -10.78 10.17 -21.83
N VAL A 184 -10.70 8.98 -21.26
CA VAL A 184 -10.98 8.70 -19.85
C VAL A 184 -9.74 8.09 -19.23
N GLY A 185 -9.25 8.69 -18.16
CA GLY A 185 -8.08 8.20 -17.43
C GLY A 185 -8.41 7.01 -16.53
N LYS A 186 -7.37 6.32 -16.08
CA LYS A 186 -7.47 5.18 -15.15
C LYS A 186 -6.99 5.58 -13.75
N ALA A 187 -7.76 5.20 -12.74
CA ALA A 187 -7.36 5.32 -11.34
C ALA A 187 -6.84 3.97 -10.83
N ARG A 188 -5.52 3.90 -10.59
CA ARG A 188 -4.86 2.72 -10.02
C ARG A 188 -4.91 2.80 -8.51
N LYS A 189 -5.53 1.80 -7.88
CA LYS A 189 -5.63 1.75 -6.42
C LYS A 189 -4.31 1.30 -5.78
N ARG A 190 -3.84 2.05 -4.78
CA ARG A 190 -2.62 1.76 -4.01
C ARG A 190 -2.81 2.20 -2.56
N PHE A 191 -1.86 1.81 -1.72
CA PHE A 191 -1.64 2.43 -0.43
C PHE A 191 -0.21 3.01 -0.41
N ILE A 192 -0.05 4.21 0.12
CA ILE A 192 1.26 4.74 0.55
C ILE A 192 1.34 4.81 2.07
N ASP A 193 0.28 4.43 2.76
CA ASP A 193 0.22 4.26 4.20
C ASP A 193 0.17 2.77 4.55
N GLY A 194 0.69 2.41 5.72
CA GLY A 194 0.65 1.06 6.24
C GLY A 194 0.68 1.01 7.77
N VAL A 195 -0.13 0.13 8.36
CA VAL A 195 0.02 -0.30 9.76
C VAL A 195 0.95 -1.52 9.73
N THR A 196 2.20 -1.33 10.13
CA THR A 196 3.31 -2.28 9.91
C THR A 196 4.02 -2.63 11.22
N PRO A 197 4.90 -3.63 11.24
CA PRO A 197 5.77 -3.91 12.39
C PRO A 197 6.62 -2.72 12.81
N ASP A 198 7.04 -1.89 11.85
CA ASP A 198 7.89 -0.71 12.06
C ASP A 198 7.10 0.54 12.50
N GLY A 199 5.81 0.38 12.77
CA GLY A 199 4.88 1.45 13.12
C GLY A 199 3.95 1.84 11.98
N TYR A 200 3.20 2.92 12.18
CA TYR A 200 2.37 3.49 11.11
C TYR A 200 3.26 4.22 10.11
N MET A 201 3.45 3.64 8.94
CA MET A 201 4.29 4.19 7.86
C MET A 201 3.47 5.06 6.91
N ARG A 202 4.14 6.04 6.29
CA ARG A 202 3.59 6.82 5.17
C ARG A 202 4.72 7.16 4.19
N LEU A 203 4.63 6.59 2.98
CA LEU A 203 5.68 6.64 1.95
C LEU A 203 5.56 7.93 1.12
N TYR A 204 5.76 9.09 1.75
CA TYR A 204 5.72 10.39 1.05
C TYR A 204 6.81 10.52 -0.02
N GLU A 205 7.93 9.81 0.12
CA GLU A 205 9.00 9.73 -0.86
C GLU A 205 8.50 9.20 -2.21
N THR A 206 7.51 8.32 -2.24
CA THR A 206 6.86 7.89 -3.49
C THR A 206 6.18 9.06 -4.21
N ALA A 207 5.45 9.90 -3.47
CA ALA A 207 4.85 11.09 -4.07
C ALA A 207 5.91 12.08 -4.55
N CYS A 208 7.02 12.23 -3.82
CA CYS A 208 8.15 13.09 -4.21
C CYS A 208 8.88 12.54 -5.45
N ALA A 209 9.00 11.23 -5.58
CA ALA A 209 9.62 10.57 -6.73
C ALA A 209 8.79 10.74 -8.02
N LEU A 210 7.46 10.74 -7.89
CA LEU A 210 6.52 10.78 -9.01
C LEU A 210 6.03 12.19 -9.38
N ALA A 211 6.22 13.19 -8.51
CA ALA A 211 5.67 14.52 -8.70
C ALA A 211 6.60 15.63 -8.21
N GLY A 212 6.84 16.62 -9.08
CA GLY A 212 7.60 17.82 -8.72
C GLY A 212 6.76 18.88 -8.00
N ARG A 213 5.41 18.83 -8.14
CA ARG A 213 4.49 19.77 -7.48
C ARG A 213 3.59 19.04 -6.52
N ILE A 214 3.83 19.20 -5.22
CA ILE A 214 3.09 18.53 -4.16
C ILE A 214 2.20 19.51 -3.42
N TYR A 215 0.89 19.25 -3.44
CA TYR A 215 -0.07 19.89 -2.57
C TYR A 215 -0.15 19.11 -1.26
N ASP A 216 0.20 19.74 -0.16
CA ASP A 216 0.03 19.18 1.17
C ASP A 216 -1.31 19.64 1.75
N ILE A 217 -2.24 18.70 1.93
CA ILE A 217 -3.55 18.93 2.55
C ILE A 217 -3.45 18.53 4.00
N TYR A 218 -3.27 19.54 4.90
CA TYR A 218 -3.22 19.30 6.33
C TYR A 218 -4.64 19.17 6.90
N ASP A 219 -4.94 18.01 7.49
CA ASP A 219 -6.28 17.61 7.90
C ASP A 219 -6.24 16.74 9.17
N SER A 220 -6.51 17.34 10.33
CA SER A 220 -6.56 16.63 11.62
C SER A 220 -7.89 15.91 11.89
N PHE A 221 -8.92 16.13 11.07
CA PHE A 221 -10.28 15.70 11.36
C PHE A 221 -10.91 14.77 10.32
N GLY A 222 -10.17 14.44 9.23
CA GLY A 222 -10.56 13.44 8.25
C GLY A 222 -11.47 13.95 7.12
N PHE A 223 -11.32 15.19 6.66
CA PHE A 223 -12.13 15.80 5.60
C PHE A 223 -11.42 15.95 4.25
N SER A 224 -10.15 15.55 4.15
CA SER A 224 -9.37 15.64 2.89
C SER A 224 -10.03 14.89 1.74
N GLY A 225 -10.68 13.76 2.00
CA GLY A 225 -11.43 12.99 1.01
C GLY A 225 -12.43 13.83 0.23
N VAL A 226 -13.13 14.80 0.86
CA VAL A 226 -14.07 15.70 0.18
C VAL A 226 -13.41 16.47 -0.97
N MET A 227 -12.15 16.87 -0.82
CA MET A 227 -11.42 17.55 -1.89
C MET A 227 -10.83 16.55 -2.88
N LEU A 228 -10.28 15.45 -2.38
CA LEU A 228 -9.59 14.44 -3.19
C LEU A 228 -10.53 13.73 -4.15
N GLU A 229 -11.77 13.44 -3.76
CA GLU A 229 -12.79 12.86 -4.63
C GLU A 229 -13.10 13.77 -5.84
N VAL A 230 -13.23 15.09 -5.62
CA VAL A 230 -13.43 16.06 -6.71
C VAL A 230 -12.23 16.11 -7.65
N LEU A 231 -11.01 16.03 -7.11
CA LEU A 231 -9.77 16.02 -7.89
C LEU A 231 -9.62 14.72 -8.68
N LEU A 232 -9.94 13.58 -8.06
CA LEU A 232 -9.96 12.26 -8.70
C LEU A 232 -10.92 12.24 -9.89
N ASP A 233 -12.17 12.60 -9.65
CA ASP A 233 -13.22 12.65 -10.69
C ASP A 233 -12.82 13.56 -11.86
N THR A 234 -12.19 14.70 -11.56
CA THR A 234 -11.75 15.63 -12.59
C THR A 234 -10.58 15.04 -13.38
N ALA A 235 -9.60 14.43 -12.73
CA ALA A 235 -8.45 13.85 -13.40
C ALA A 235 -8.87 12.71 -14.35
N VAL A 236 -9.71 11.78 -13.87
CA VAL A 236 -10.23 10.67 -14.68
C VAL A 236 -11.04 11.19 -15.88
N ARG A 237 -11.96 12.14 -15.67
CA ARG A 237 -12.77 12.72 -16.77
C ARG A 237 -11.93 13.54 -17.75
N ASN A 238 -10.83 14.09 -17.32
CA ASN A 238 -9.91 14.85 -18.18
C ASN A 238 -8.92 13.95 -18.94
N GLY A 239 -8.94 12.62 -18.71
CA GLY A 239 -8.13 11.63 -19.43
C GLY A 239 -6.76 11.36 -18.80
N HIS A 240 -6.57 11.68 -17.51
CA HIS A 240 -5.31 11.47 -16.82
C HIS A 240 -5.31 10.17 -16.01
N ASP A 241 -4.30 9.34 -16.25
CA ASP A 241 -4.01 8.19 -15.41
C ASP A 241 -3.38 8.63 -14.09
N LEU A 242 -3.79 8.00 -12.99
CA LEU A 242 -3.32 8.39 -11.65
C LEU A 242 -3.29 7.24 -10.67
N TYR A 243 -2.57 7.42 -9.58
CA TYR A 243 -2.64 6.58 -8.40
C TYR A 243 -3.62 7.19 -7.41
N ALA A 244 -4.67 6.45 -7.08
CA ALA A 244 -5.61 6.75 -6.01
C ALA A 244 -5.17 5.98 -4.78
N CYS A 245 -4.58 6.69 -3.81
CA CYS A 245 -4.04 6.07 -2.62
C CYS A 245 -5.02 6.19 -1.45
N TYR A 246 -5.44 5.04 -0.93
CA TYR A 246 -6.41 4.92 0.14
C TYR A 246 -5.74 4.87 1.51
N ASP A 247 -6.50 5.14 2.55
CA ASP A 247 -6.06 5.04 3.95
C ASP A 247 -5.92 3.56 4.34
N ALA A 248 -4.80 3.19 4.93
CA ALA A 248 -4.59 1.82 5.39
C ALA A 248 -5.51 1.42 6.55
N VAL A 249 -5.97 2.38 7.37
CA VAL A 249 -6.88 2.14 8.50
C VAL A 249 -8.34 2.03 8.01
N ASP A 250 -8.78 3.01 7.21
CA ASP A 250 -10.12 3.11 6.62
C ASP A 250 -10.01 3.00 5.09
N THR A 251 -9.96 1.77 4.58
CA THR A 251 -9.63 1.46 3.17
C THR A 251 -10.66 1.93 2.14
N GLU A 252 -11.76 2.52 2.57
CA GLU A 252 -12.71 3.19 1.67
C GLU A 252 -12.42 4.68 1.52
N ARG A 253 -11.60 5.25 2.40
CA ARG A 253 -11.27 6.66 2.41
C ARG A 253 -10.08 6.97 1.50
N LEU A 254 -10.30 7.81 0.49
CA LEU A 254 -9.23 8.34 -0.35
C LEU A 254 -8.37 9.31 0.46
N LEU A 255 -7.05 9.11 0.46
CA LEU A 255 -6.12 9.86 1.29
C LEU A 255 -5.07 10.64 0.50
N HIS A 256 -4.65 10.11 -0.68
CA HIS A 256 -3.69 10.81 -1.55
C HIS A 256 -4.01 10.55 -3.01
N LEU A 257 -3.57 11.47 -3.89
CA LEU A 257 -3.62 11.33 -5.34
C LEU A 257 -2.26 11.67 -5.94
N ILE A 258 -1.79 10.87 -6.88
CA ILE A 258 -0.55 11.14 -7.61
C ILE A 258 -0.86 11.03 -9.11
N ILE A 259 -0.58 12.09 -9.87
CA ILE A 259 -0.80 12.18 -11.32
C ILE A 259 0.59 12.37 -11.97
N PRO A 260 1.32 11.29 -12.26
CA PRO A 260 2.72 11.37 -12.67
C PRO A 260 2.94 12.18 -13.94
N GLU A 261 2.08 12.02 -14.97
CA GLU A 261 2.21 12.74 -16.21
C GLU A 261 2.08 14.27 -16.10
N LEU A 262 1.39 14.75 -15.05
CA LEU A 262 1.32 16.17 -14.72
C LEU A 262 2.39 16.60 -13.73
N SER A 263 3.25 15.69 -13.30
CA SER A 263 4.20 15.91 -12.19
C SER A 263 3.52 16.54 -10.97
N LEU A 264 2.34 16.02 -10.59
CA LEU A 264 1.42 16.59 -9.60
C LEU A 264 0.99 15.55 -8.59
N ALA A 265 1.06 15.89 -7.31
CA ALA A 265 0.51 15.06 -6.24
C ALA A 265 -0.27 15.91 -5.23
N PHE A 266 -1.28 15.28 -4.64
CA PHE A 266 -2.04 15.77 -3.49
C PHE A 266 -1.86 14.76 -2.37
N VAL A 267 -1.13 15.15 -1.33
CA VAL A 267 -0.89 14.31 -0.16
C VAL A 267 -1.63 14.87 1.04
N THR A 268 -2.22 14.00 1.84
CA THR A 268 -2.79 14.38 3.12
C THR A 268 -1.73 14.24 4.20
N SER A 269 -1.56 15.27 5.02
CA SER A 269 -0.81 15.21 6.26
C SER A 269 -1.74 15.46 7.44
N ASP A 270 -1.45 14.86 8.57
CA ASP A 270 -2.27 14.92 9.77
C ASP A 270 -1.41 14.87 11.04
N ARG A 271 -2.02 14.63 12.19
CA ARG A 271 -1.36 14.52 13.50
C ARG A 271 -0.41 13.31 13.58
N ARG A 272 -0.68 12.21 12.84
CA ARG A 272 0.13 10.97 12.85
C ARG A 272 1.39 11.13 12.03
N ARG A 273 1.24 11.70 10.84
CA ARG A 273 2.36 11.89 9.90
C ARG A 273 2.26 13.24 9.21
N TYR A 274 3.24 14.06 9.45
CA TYR A 274 3.37 15.37 8.85
C TYR A 274 4.23 15.28 7.58
N PHE A 275 3.83 15.97 6.52
CA PHE A 275 4.66 16.07 5.33
C PHE A 275 5.84 16.99 5.61
N THR A 276 7.05 16.41 5.68
CA THR A 276 8.30 17.11 6.03
C THR A 276 9.00 17.74 4.81
N GLY A 277 8.60 17.35 3.58
CA GLY A 277 9.14 17.93 2.35
C GLY A 277 8.71 19.38 2.16
N ARG A 278 9.24 20.02 1.10
CA ARG A 278 8.83 21.37 0.69
C ARG A 278 7.59 21.27 -0.22
N PRO A 279 6.37 21.57 0.25
CA PRO A 279 5.20 21.50 -0.60
C PRO A 279 5.17 22.67 -1.58
N TYR A 280 4.66 22.44 -2.80
CA TYR A 280 4.33 23.51 -3.75
C TYR A 280 3.27 24.43 -3.15
N ARG A 281 2.24 23.85 -2.50
CA ARG A 281 1.24 24.60 -1.72
C ARG A 281 0.75 23.75 -0.54
N ARG A 282 0.47 24.42 0.59
CA ARG A 282 -0.19 23.81 1.75
C ARG A 282 -1.63 24.30 1.88
N ILE A 283 -2.57 23.37 2.01
CA ILE A 283 -3.99 23.61 2.25
C ILE A 283 -4.32 23.15 3.65
N ARG A 284 -4.58 24.06 4.57
CA ARG A 284 -4.92 23.73 5.97
C ARG A 284 -6.42 23.62 6.11
N LEU A 285 -6.99 22.41 6.20
CA LEU A 285 -8.42 22.21 6.41
C LEU A 285 -8.86 22.60 7.82
N ASP A 286 -8.00 22.39 8.80
CA ASP A 286 -8.23 22.77 10.19
C ASP A 286 -8.57 24.28 10.36
N SER A 287 -8.12 25.14 9.45
CA SER A 287 -8.41 26.57 9.49
C SER A 287 -9.90 26.89 9.32
N TYR A 288 -10.66 26.02 8.66
CA TYR A 288 -12.12 26.18 8.55
C TYR A 288 -12.86 25.92 9.85
N LEU A 289 -12.21 25.24 10.81
CA LEU A 289 -12.74 24.88 12.12
C LEU A 289 -12.08 25.69 13.25
N ALA A 290 -11.42 26.81 12.91
CA ALA A 290 -10.65 27.60 13.88
C ALA A 290 -11.50 28.54 14.76
N SER A 291 -12.84 28.57 14.61
CA SER A 291 -13.73 29.42 15.41
C SER A 291 -13.52 29.21 16.91
N PRO A 292 -13.53 30.30 17.71
CA PRO A 292 -13.47 30.23 19.19
C PRO A 292 -14.57 29.36 19.77
N SER A 293 -15.79 29.38 19.21
CA SER A 293 -16.93 28.57 19.64
C SER A 293 -16.67 27.05 19.56
N LEU A 294 -15.72 26.61 18.73
CA LEU A 294 -15.35 25.20 18.58
C LEU A 294 -14.15 24.78 19.45
N ARG A 295 -13.67 25.67 20.35
CA ARG A 295 -12.45 25.39 21.14
C ARG A 295 -12.58 24.12 21.98
N GLN A 296 -13.69 23.93 22.65
CA GLN A 296 -13.95 22.76 23.50
C GLN A 296 -14.02 21.49 22.64
N LEU A 297 -14.77 21.55 21.52
CA LEU A 297 -14.94 20.43 20.61
C LEU A 297 -13.60 19.98 20.00
N ARG A 298 -12.76 20.92 19.56
CA ARG A 298 -11.40 20.63 19.09
C ARG A 298 -10.53 20.02 20.20
N GLY A 299 -10.71 20.45 21.47
CA GLY A 299 -10.04 19.85 22.62
C GLY A 299 -10.40 18.38 22.79
N THR A 300 -11.69 18.06 22.70
CA THR A 300 -12.20 16.68 22.73
C THR A 300 -11.65 15.86 21.56
N ALA A 301 -11.73 16.38 20.34
CA ALA A 301 -11.20 15.72 19.16
C ALA A 301 -9.68 15.43 19.25
N LYS A 302 -8.92 16.37 19.82
CA LYS A 302 -7.48 16.18 20.07
C LYS A 302 -7.20 15.07 21.10
N LEU A 303 -8.01 14.98 22.16
CA LEU A 303 -7.90 13.91 23.16
C LEU A 303 -8.19 12.55 22.53
N LEU A 304 -9.33 12.44 21.86
CA LEU A 304 -9.74 11.23 21.15
C LEU A 304 -8.69 10.80 20.11
N GLY A 305 -8.13 11.78 19.37
CA GLY A 305 -7.08 11.51 18.40
C GLY A 305 -5.83 10.86 19.02
N ARG A 306 -5.39 11.32 20.20
CA ARG A 306 -4.27 10.68 20.91
C ARG A 306 -4.61 9.25 21.35
N MET A 307 -5.85 9.00 21.75
CA MET A 307 -6.31 7.63 22.08
C MET A 307 -6.26 6.73 20.85
N SER A 308 -6.77 7.21 19.71
CA SER A 308 -6.69 6.49 18.43
C SER A 308 -5.24 6.18 18.02
N ASP A 309 -4.33 7.15 18.16
CA ASP A 309 -2.91 6.98 17.85
C ASP A 309 -2.27 5.90 18.75
N SER A 310 -2.56 5.91 20.07
CA SER A 310 -2.05 4.88 20.99
C SER A 310 -2.57 3.48 20.67
N LEU A 311 -3.80 3.34 20.18
CA LEU A 311 -4.34 2.05 19.74
C LEU A 311 -3.63 1.55 18.47
N LEU A 312 -3.33 2.45 17.53
CA LEU A 312 -2.57 2.07 16.32
C LEU A 312 -1.13 1.69 16.66
N ASP A 313 -0.46 2.42 17.56
CA ASP A 313 0.89 2.06 18.03
C ASP A 313 0.88 0.68 18.67
N ARG A 314 -0.12 0.35 19.46
CA ARG A 314 -0.28 -0.98 20.06
C ARG A 314 -0.57 -2.04 18.97
N ALA A 315 -1.38 -1.73 17.96
CA ALA A 315 -1.63 -2.63 16.84
C ALA A 315 -0.35 -2.95 16.06
N CYS A 316 0.50 -1.95 15.82
CA CYS A 316 1.82 -2.15 15.23
C CYS A 316 2.69 -3.12 16.05
N GLY A 317 2.64 -3.02 17.38
CA GLY A 317 3.30 -3.98 18.28
C GLY A 317 2.79 -5.41 18.11
N GLU A 318 1.48 -5.62 18.03
CA GLU A 318 0.90 -6.95 17.78
C GLU A 318 1.32 -7.51 16.40
N ILE A 319 1.42 -6.65 15.37
CA ILE A 319 1.93 -7.05 14.04
C ILE A 319 3.41 -7.40 14.11
N ALA A 320 4.21 -6.68 14.91
CA ALA A 320 5.63 -7.00 15.13
C ALA A 320 5.80 -8.36 15.82
N ASP A 321 4.96 -8.67 16.81
CA ASP A 321 4.94 -9.99 17.46
C ASP A 321 4.56 -11.09 16.45
N ALA A 322 3.58 -10.84 15.57
CA ALA A 322 3.19 -11.77 14.51
C ALA A 322 4.34 -11.99 13.50
N HIS A 323 5.07 -10.93 13.13
CA HIS A 323 6.23 -11.00 12.25
C HIS A 323 7.35 -11.84 12.87
N ALA A 324 7.67 -11.64 14.15
CA ALA A 324 8.66 -12.45 14.84
C ALA A 324 8.29 -13.95 14.90
N LEU A 325 6.99 -14.27 15.01
CA LEU A 325 6.51 -15.65 14.92
C LEU A 325 6.65 -16.20 13.50
N HIS A 326 6.39 -15.39 12.47
CA HIS A 326 6.60 -15.76 11.07
C HIS A 326 8.08 -16.05 10.76
N ASP A 327 9.00 -15.26 11.28
CA ASP A 327 10.45 -15.51 11.15
C ASP A 327 10.85 -16.88 11.73
N ARG A 328 10.22 -17.25 12.84
CA ARG A 328 10.42 -18.60 13.43
C ARG A 328 9.87 -19.70 12.53
N ILE A 329 8.75 -19.48 11.85
CA ILE A 329 8.23 -20.43 10.84
C ILE A 329 9.22 -20.51 9.68
N GLU A 330 9.72 -19.38 9.17
CA GLU A 330 10.73 -19.38 8.11
C GLU A 330 12.00 -20.14 8.49
N ALA A 331 12.45 -20.00 9.74
CA ALA A 331 13.60 -20.73 10.25
C ALA A 331 13.42 -22.26 10.24
N LEU A 332 12.15 -22.76 10.33
CA LEU A 332 11.87 -24.19 10.17
C LEU A 332 12.00 -24.64 8.70
N TYR A 333 11.74 -23.75 7.72
CA TYR A 333 11.79 -24.10 6.30
C TYR A 333 13.18 -23.96 5.69
N ARG A 334 13.92 -22.89 6.02
CA ARG A 334 15.20 -22.52 5.38
C ARG A 334 16.23 -23.65 5.27
N PRO A 335 16.49 -24.49 6.31
CA PRO A 335 17.46 -25.60 6.22
C PRO A 335 17.06 -26.70 5.21
N HIS A 336 15.80 -26.71 4.80
CA HIS A 336 15.20 -27.74 3.96
C HIS A 336 14.84 -27.23 2.56
N VAL A 337 15.41 -26.07 2.15
CA VAL A 337 15.26 -25.50 0.80
C VAL A 337 16.58 -25.61 0.06
N ASP A 338 16.57 -26.21 -1.12
CA ASP A 338 17.69 -26.21 -2.05
C ASP A 338 17.77 -24.87 -2.78
N PHE A 339 18.47 -23.90 -2.19
CA PHE A 339 18.60 -22.56 -2.75
C PHE A 339 19.42 -22.51 -4.05
N ASP A 340 20.34 -23.45 -4.28
CA ASP A 340 21.17 -23.49 -5.49
C ASP A 340 20.31 -23.94 -6.68
N ALA A 341 19.54 -25.02 -6.52
CA ALA A 341 18.60 -25.47 -7.54
C ALA A 341 17.50 -24.45 -7.79
N LEU A 342 16.97 -23.82 -6.75
CA LEU A 342 16.00 -22.74 -6.85
C LEU A 342 16.54 -21.56 -7.66
N ASP A 343 17.77 -21.14 -7.37
CA ASP A 343 18.42 -20.02 -8.05
C ASP A 343 18.69 -20.31 -9.53
N ALA A 344 19.11 -21.54 -9.86
CA ALA A 344 19.25 -22.01 -11.24
C ALA A 344 17.91 -21.96 -11.98
N PHE A 345 16.82 -22.40 -11.34
CA PHE A 345 15.47 -22.33 -11.91
C PHE A 345 15.03 -20.89 -12.16
N VAL A 346 15.22 -19.99 -11.18
CA VAL A 346 14.83 -18.56 -11.32
C VAL A 346 15.62 -17.91 -12.45
N ARG A 347 16.93 -18.20 -12.60
CA ARG A 347 17.74 -17.71 -13.72
C ARG A 347 17.25 -18.23 -15.08
N ALA A 348 16.90 -19.51 -15.17
CA ALA A 348 16.35 -20.08 -16.39
C ALA A 348 15.01 -19.45 -16.79
N LYS A 349 14.11 -19.23 -15.81
CA LYS A 349 12.83 -18.53 -16.04
C LYS A 349 13.05 -17.07 -16.43
N ALA A 350 13.97 -16.37 -15.79
CA ALA A 350 14.34 -14.99 -16.11
C ALA A 350 14.83 -14.85 -17.57
N ALA A 351 15.67 -15.79 -18.04
CA ALA A 351 16.14 -15.80 -19.43
C ALA A 351 15.01 -15.99 -20.46
N LEU A 352 14.00 -16.81 -20.13
CA LEU A 352 12.83 -17.02 -20.99
C LEU A 352 11.94 -15.76 -21.06
N ILE A 353 11.74 -15.08 -19.94
CA ILE A 353 10.90 -13.86 -19.87
C ILE A 353 11.58 -12.67 -20.56
N ALA A 354 12.90 -12.57 -20.51
CA ALA A 354 13.66 -11.50 -21.16
C ALA A 354 13.66 -11.56 -22.71
N VAL A 355 13.23 -12.67 -23.30
CA VAL A 355 13.18 -12.89 -24.77
C VAL A 355 11.80 -12.54 -25.35
N VAL A 356 10.77 -12.43 -24.51
CA VAL A 356 9.41 -12.07 -24.90
C VAL A 356 9.18 -10.57 -24.79
#